data_d01bcd4db08668b6367d81252941f735
#
_entry.id   d01bcd4db08668b6367d81252941f735
#
_cell.length_a   1.000
_cell.length_b   1.000
_cell.length_c   1.000
_cell.angle_alpha   90.00
_cell.angle_beta   90.00
_cell.angle_gamma   90.00
#
_symmetry.space_group_name_H-M   'P 1'
#
loop_
_entity.id
_entity.type
_entity.pdbx_description
1 polymer ?
#
loop_
_entity_poly.entity_id
_entity_poly.type
_entity_poly.pdbx_seq_one_letter_code
_entity_poly.pdbx_strand_id
1 'polypeptide(L)'
;MKLPKEFTAYTRELMGETCFTAFENAMNEDVPVSIRLNPFKLDSTQVSIKDKETDVPWCRDAMFLKSRPNFTFDPFFHQGLYYVQEAASMFVAHVIREVVKRPIRMLDLCASPGGKSTCSYAALPAGSMLFSNEPIRQRANILNENILKFGVPDIVVTNNYARDYQQSRLQFDVILTDVPCSGEGMFRKDAGAIDDWSVKKVEECARLQREIVRDIWPCLKPGGVLIYSTCTFNAHENEENVAWIAKELGADFIEIPTEKAWNITGSLVDEYPVYRFIPGRTRGEGLFMAVLRKHGEAEEMSEEKRLKEIKTINEKDLKRLHVLSHGPLPDTIKGKQAIPDQSKALSVAADLENYPHVSVDLQQAIAYLRTEAITLTSDAPRGIVLLVYRGFPLGFAKNLGNRANNLYPQAWKIKSSHIPNDNNIVIE
;
A
#
# COMPACT_ATOMS: atom_id res chain seq x y z
N MET A 1 24.92 -4.28 -13.84
CA MET A 1 24.89 -4.40 -12.37
C MET A 1 25.74 -5.60 -11.93
N LYS A 2 26.45 -5.52 -10.79
CA LYS A 2 27.25 -6.68 -10.29
C LYS A 2 26.48 -7.33 -9.15
N LEU A 3 25.95 -8.51 -9.40
CA LEU A 3 25.22 -9.32 -8.41
C LEU A 3 26.18 -10.16 -7.55
N PRO A 4 25.81 -10.52 -6.32
CA PRO A 4 26.61 -11.45 -5.50
C PRO A 4 26.78 -12.80 -6.19
N LYS A 5 27.95 -13.39 -6.10
CA LYS A 5 28.26 -14.67 -6.79
C LYS A 5 27.37 -15.81 -6.33
N GLU A 6 27.12 -15.90 -5.04
CA GLU A 6 26.28 -16.94 -4.43
C GLU A 6 24.81 -16.78 -4.88
N PHE A 7 24.29 -15.53 -4.91
CA PHE A 7 22.98 -15.24 -5.48
C PHE A 7 22.88 -15.67 -6.95
N THR A 8 23.88 -15.29 -7.76
CA THR A 8 23.89 -15.61 -9.19
C THR A 8 23.89 -17.13 -9.43
N ALA A 9 24.71 -17.87 -8.69
CA ALA A 9 24.81 -19.33 -8.83
C ALA A 9 23.49 -20.01 -8.44
N TYR A 10 22.96 -19.68 -7.27
CA TYR A 10 21.71 -20.23 -6.75
C TYR A 10 20.50 -19.88 -7.65
N THR A 11 20.39 -18.61 -8.03
CA THR A 11 19.23 -18.14 -8.82
C THR A 11 19.25 -18.72 -10.24
N ARG A 12 20.44 -18.90 -10.82
CA ARG A 12 20.60 -19.56 -12.14
C ARG A 12 20.17 -21.02 -12.09
N GLU A 13 20.57 -21.74 -11.04
CA GLU A 13 20.14 -23.13 -10.82
C GLU A 13 18.62 -23.22 -10.66
N LEU A 14 18.04 -22.36 -9.83
CA LEU A 14 16.61 -22.32 -9.53
C LEU A 14 15.76 -21.97 -10.77
N MET A 15 16.14 -20.94 -11.52
CA MET A 15 15.36 -20.44 -12.65
C MET A 15 15.61 -21.21 -13.95
N GLY A 16 16.73 -21.93 -14.05
CA GLY A 16 17.26 -22.49 -15.29
C GLY A 16 17.84 -21.43 -16.22
N GLU A 17 18.68 -21.84 -17.16
CA GLU A 17 19.52 -20.93 -17.96
C GLU A 17 18.69 -19.90 -18.77
N THR A 18 17.60 -20.32 -19.41
CA THR A 18 16.78 -19.44 -20.26
C THR A 18 16.11 -18.33 -19.45
N CYS A 19 15.51 -18.68 -18.30
CA CYS A 19 14.82 -17.70 -17.44
C CYS A 19 15.84 -16.78 -16.76
N PHE A 20 16.95 -17.33 -16.30
CA PHE A 20 18.02 -16.56 -15.67
C PHE A 20 18.66 -15.55 -16.64
N THR A 21 18.91 -15.94 -17.89
CA THR A 21 19.45 -15.01 -18.91
C THR A 21 18.50 -13.83 -19.17
N ALA A 22 17.20 -14.09 -19.26
CA ALA A 22 16.21 -13.03 -19.39
C ALA A 22 16.19 -12.11 -18.15
N PHE A 23 16.25 -12.69 -16.95
CA PHE A 23 16.35 -11.96 -15.69
C PHE A 23 17.62 -11.10 -15.62
N GLU A 24 18.79 -11.67 -15.94
CA GLU A 24 20.09 -10.97 -15.88
C GLU A 24 20.13 -9.76 -16.85
N ASN A 25 19.56 -9.91 -18.04
CA ASN A 25 19.42 -8.83 -19.00
C ASN A 25 18.52 -7.71 -18.44
N ALA A 26 17.35 -8.08 -17.92
CA ALA A 26 16.41 -7.13 -17.34
C ALA A 26 16.97 -6.37 -16.12
N MET A 27 17.89 -6.97 -15.38
CA MET A 27 18.58 -6.30 -14.27
C MET A 27 19.43 -5.10 -14.70
N ASN A 28 19.73 -4.95 -15.99
CA ASN A 28 20.46 -3.80 -16.54
C ASN A 28 19.55 -2.80 -17.30
N GLU A 29 18.24 -3.06 -17.35
CA GLU A 29 17.25 -2.16 -17.93
C GLU A 29 16.70 -1.17 -16.91
N ASP A 30 16.06 -0.11 -17.42
CA ASP A 30 15.38 0.87 -16.55
C ASP A 30 14.20 0.23 -15.81
N VAL A 31 14.01 0.68 -14.57
CA VAL A 31 12.90 0.23 -13.71
C VAL A 31 11.57 0.73 -14.28
N PRO A 32 10.60 -0.14 -14.56
CA PRO A 32 9.28 0.29 -15.00
C PRO A 32 8.62 1.21 -13.97
N VAL A 33 7.99 2.27 -14.45
CA VAL A 33 7.24 3.20 -13.60
C VAL A 33 5.77 2.90 -13.74
N SER A 34 5.07 2.75 -12.61
CA SER A 34 3.63 2.55 -12.61
C SER A 34 2.94 3.33 -11.48
N ILE A 35 1.70 3.69 -11.74
CA ILE A 35 0.82 4.36 -10.79
C ILE A 35 -0.52 3.63 -10.72
N ARG A 36 -1.23 3.85 -9.62
CA ARG A 36 -2.60 3.40 -9.44
C ARG A 36 -3.47 4.57 -8.96
N LEU A 37 -4.54 4.85 -9.68
CA LEU A 37 -5.50 5.88 -9.34
C LEU A 37 -6.31 5.49 -8.09
N ASN A 38 -6.80 6.48 -7.37
CA ASN A 38 -7.66 6.29 -6.20
C ASN A 38 -9.14 6.34 -6.63
N PRO A 39 -9.83 5.20 -6.74
CA PRO A 39 -11.19 5.13 -7.26
C PRO A 39 -12.24 5.77 -6.33
N PHE A 40 -11.88 6.11 -5.10
CA PHE A 40 -12.76 6.79 -4.15
C PHE A 40 -12.74 8.32 -4.31
N LYS A 41 -11.75 8.86 -5.02
CA LYS A 41 -11.57 10.31 -5.21
C LYS A 41 -11.77 10.77 -6.65
N LEU A 42 -11.60 9.87 -7.60
CA LEU A 42 -11.80 10.21 -9.02
C LEU A 42 -12.26 9.00 -9.82
N ASP A 43 -12.95 9.27 -10.91
CA ASP A 43 -13.34 8.29 -11.90
C ASP A 43 -12.25 8.20 -12.97
N SER A 44 -11.60 7.04 -13.07
CA SER A 44 -10.50 6.79 -14.02
C SER A 44 -10.93 6.96 -15.50
N THR A 45 -12.23 6.87 -15.78
CA THR A 45 -12.77 7.04 -17.14
C THR A 45 -12.90 8.50 -17.56
N GLN A 46 -12.82 9.44 -16.61
CA GLN A 46 -13.01 10.87 -16.82
C GLN A 46 -11.71 11.68 -16.79
N VAL A 47 -10.58 11.02 -16.59
CA VAL A 47 -9.28 11.69 -16.49
C VAL A 47 -8.31 11.18 -17.55
N SER A 48 -7.50 12.10 -18.08
CA SER A 48 -6.36 11.79 -18.92
C SER A 48 -5.10 11.69 -18.07
N ILE A 49 -4.23 10.72 -18.38
CA ILE A 49 -2.97 10.53 -17.67
C ILE A 49 -1.82 10.85 -18.61
N LYS A 50 -1.04 11.85 -18.24
CA LYS A 50 0.15 12.26 -18.98
C LYS A 50 1.14 11.11 -19.05
N ASP A 51 1.71 10.90 -20.23
CA ASP A 51 2.70 9.85 -20.48
C ASP A 51 2.23 8.41 -20.16
N LYS A 52 0.91 8.17 -20.13
CA LYS A 52 0.39 6.81 -20.04
C LYS A 52 0.96 5.97 -21.20
N GLU A 53 1.47 4.80 -20.85
CA GLU A 53 1.96 3.82 -21.83
C GLU A 53 0.95 2.69 -22.06
N THR A 54 0.74 1.87 -21.03
CA THR A 54 -0.21 0.74 -21.05
C THR A 54 -0.87 0.59 -19.69
N ASP A 55 -2.00 -0.12 -19.64
CA ASP A 55 -2.60 -0.51 -18.37
C ASP A 55 -1.81 -1.65 -17.71
N VAL A 56 -1.89 -1.75 -16.37
CA VAL A 56 -1.41 -2.92 -15.63
C VAL A 56 -2.50 -4.00 -15.72
N PRO A 57 -2.26 -5.14 -16.40
CA PRO A 57 -3.34 -6.05 -16.80
C PRO A 57 -4.10 -6.69 -15.62
N TRP A 58 -3.47 -6.86 -14.47
CA TRP A 58 -4.07 -7.48 -13.27
C TRP A 58 -4.63 -6.49 -12.24
N CYS A 59 -4.56 -5.19 -12.53
CA CYS A 59 -5.06 -4.17 -11.59
C CYS A 59 -5.83 -3.08 -12.31
N ARG A 60 -7.13 -2.94 -12.01
CA ARG A 60 -7.92 -1.80 -12.50
C ARG A 60 -7.32 -0.50 -12.01
N ASP A 61 -7.53 0.57 -12.75
CA ASP A 61 -7.11 1.93 -12.43
C ASP A 61 -5.59 2.08 -12.26
N ALA A 62 -4.82 1.10 -12.75
CA ALA A 62 -3.38 1.09 -12.69
C ALA A 62 -2.76 1.06 -14.09
N MET A 63 -1.66 1.80 -14.26
CA MET A 63 -1.00 1.95 -15.55
C MET A 63 0.50 2.13 -15.43
N PHE A 64 1.20 1.73 -16.47
CA PHE A 64 2.61 2.06 -16.70
C PHE A 64 2.73 3.45 -17.33
N LEU A 65 3.79 4.15 -16.97
CA LEU A 65 4.16 5.44 -17.56
C LEU A 65 5.42 5.27 -18.42
N LYS A 66 5.51 6.07 -19.50
CA LYS A 66 6.69 6.10 -20.39
C LYS A 66 7.94 6.63 -19.72
N SER A 67 7.77 7.52 -18.74
CA SER A 67 8.86 8.15 -17.99
C SER A 67 8.50 8.29 -16.52
N ARG A 68 9.50 8.59 -15.69
CA ARG A 68 9.30 8.84 -14.25
C ARG A 68 9.23 10.35 -14.00
N PRO A 69 8.03 10.93 -13.77
CA PRO A 69 7.92 12.32 -13.34
C PRO A 69 8.43 12.50 -11.90
N ASN A 70 8.71 13.76 -11.54
CA ASN A 70 9.00 14.08 -10.15
C ASN A 70 7.71 14.20 -9.33
N PHE A 71 7.16 13.06 -8.92
CA PHE A 71 5.91 12.95 -8.16
C PHE A 71 5.87 13.81 -6.90
N THR A 72 7.02 14.14 -6.30
CA THR A 72 7.11 14.98 -5.10
C THR A 72 6.50 16.36 -5.30
N PHE A 73 6.56 16.90 -6.52
CA PHE A 73 6.04 18.21 -6.86
C PHE A 73 4.68 18.17 -7.59
N ASP A 74 4.02 17.03 -7.60
CA ASP A 74 2.65 16.92 -8.08
C ASP A 74 1.66 17.06 -6.91
N PRO A 75 0.84 18.14 -6.85
CA PRO A 75 -0.16 18.28 -5.79
C PRO A 75 -1.15 17.11 -5.75
N PHE A 76 -1.50 16.50 -6.87
CA PHE A 76 -2.42 15.36 -6.93
C PHE A 76 -1.90 14.14 -6.16
N PHE A 77 -0.58 13.92 -6.15
CA PHE A 77 0.03 12.89 -5.30
C PHE A 77 -0.22 13.16 -3.81
N HIS A 78 -0.11 14.41 -3.36
CA HIS A 78 -0.34 14.81 -1.98
C HIS A 78 -1.83 14.85 -1.60
N GLN A 79 -2.71 15.09 -2.56
CA GLN A 79 -4.16 14.98 -2.42
C GLN A 79 -4.65 13.52 -2.38
N GLY A 80 -3.74 12.55 -2.64
CA GLY A 80 -4.03 11.12 -2.64
C GLY A 80 -4.93 10.68 -3.78
N LEU A 81 -4.86 11.34 -4.94
CA LEU A 81 -5.61 10.95 -6.13
C LEU A 81 -5.01 9.73 -6.84
N TYR A 82 -3.74 9.47 -6.62
CA TYR A 82 -3.05 8.29 -7.10
C TYR A 82 -1.93 7.86 -6.14
N TYR A 83 -1.47 6.62 -6.30
CA TYR A 83 -0.34 6.05 -5.58
C TYR A 83 0.73 5.59 -6.57
N VAL A 84 2.00 5.91 -6.33
CA VAL A 84 3.13 5.37 -7.09
C VAL A 84 3.44 3.99 -6.55
N GLN A 85 3.14 2.96 -7.30
CA GLN A 85 3.23 1.57 -6.86
C GLN A 85 3.87 0.70 -7.91
N GLU A 86 4.71 -0.22 -7.51
CA GLU A 86 5.29 -1.26 -8.34
C GLU A 86 4.19 -2.21 -8.84
N ALA A 87 4.18 -2.48 -10.14
CA ALA A 87 3.07 -3.17 -10.81
C ALA A 87 2.79 -4.58 -10.30
N ALA A 88 3.83 -5.40 -10.07
CA ALA A 88 3.64 -6.76 -9.55
C ALA A 88 2.95 -6.76 -8.18
N SER A 89 3.29 -5.78 -7.31
CA SER A 89 2.68 -5.65 -5.99
C SER A 89 1.17 -5.36 -6.04
N MET A 90 0.66 -4.85 -7.17
CA MET A 90 -0.77 -4.60 -7.38
C MET A 90 -1.57 -5.90 -7.68
N PHE A 91 -0.89 -7.03 -7.91
CA PHE A 91 -1.55 -8.33 -8.10
C PHE A 91 -2.43 -8.74 -6.91
N VAL A 92 -2.13 -8.22 -5.73
CA VAL A 92 -2.99 -8.41 -4.54
C VAL A 92 -4.44 -8.00 -4.79
N ALA A 93 -4.69 -6.98 -5.62
CA ALA A 93 -6.07 -6.57 -5.95
C ALA A 93 -6.80 -7.62 -6.79
N HIS A 94 -6.10 -8.29 -7.71
CA HIS A 94 -6.66 -9.40 -8.46
C HIS A 94 -6.98 -10.57 -7.53
N VAL A 95 -6.04 -10.99 -6.70
CA VAL A 95 -6.25 -12.04 -5.71
C VAL A 95 -7.48 -11.76 -4.84
N ILE A 96 -7.59 -10.55 -4.29
CA ILE A 96 -8.74 -10.19 -3.43
C ILE A 96 -10.06 -10.29 -4.19
N ARG A 97 -10.14 -9.80 -5.45
CA ARG A 97 -11.37 -9.92 -6.25
C ARG A 97 -11.76 -11.38 -6.51
N GLU A 98 -10.78 -12.28 -6.62
CA GLU A 98 -11.06 -13.71 -6.81
C GLU A 98 -11.54 -14.40 -5.53
N VAL A 99 -10.93 -14.12 -4.38
CA VAL A 99 -11.21 -14.86 -3.14
C VAL A 99 -12.25 -14.19 -2.25
N VAL A 100 -12.53 -12.88 -2.42
CA VAL A 100 -13.45 -12.12 -1.57
C VAL A 100 -14.68 -11.68 -2.36
N LYS A 101 -15.82 -12.27 -2.06
CA LYS A 101 -17.08 -11.97 -2.77
C LYS A 101 -18.13 -11.24 -1.90
N ARG A 102 -17.82 -10.98 -0.63
CA ARG A 102 -18.71 -10.33 0.35
C ARG A 102 -17.88 -9.46 1.31
N PRO A 103 -18.50 -8.51 2.04
CA PRO A 103 -17.79 -7.71 3.02
C PRO A 103 -17.05 -8.54 4.05
N ILE A 104 -15.84 -8.13 4.41
CA ILE A 104 -14.95 -8.85 5.33
C ILE A 104 -14.19 -7.89 6.24
N ARG A 105 -13.58 -8.46 7.29
CA ARG A 105 -12.50 -7.82 8.04
C ARG A 105 -11.16 -8.39 7.56
N MET A 106 -10.30 -7.54 7.03
CA MET A 106 -8.97 -7.89 6.53
C MET A 106 -7.88 -7.28 7.39
N LEU A 107 -6.74 -7.97 7.50
CA LEU A 107 -5.49 -7.44 8.07
C LEU A 107 -4.39 -7.46 6.99
N ASP A 108 -3.71 -6.33 6.81
CA ASP A 108 -2.40 -6.23 6.16
C ASP A 108 -1.36 -6.07 7.26
N LEU A 109 -0.60 -7.14 7.54
CA LEU A 109 0.20 -7.27 8.76
C LEU A 109 1.54 -6.52 8.70
N CYS A 110 2.15 -6.42 7.52
CA CYS A 110 3.45 -5.77 7.28
C CYS A 110 3.29 -4.70 6.20
N ALA A 111 2.42 -3.73 6.48
CA ALA A 111 1.76 -2.90 5.46
C ALA A 111 2.58 -1.76 4.88
N SER A 112 3.64 -1.29 5.59
CA SER A 112 4.37 -0.08 5.17
C SER A 112 5.09 -0.27 3.82
N PRO A 113 4.99 0.72 2.93
CA PRO A 113 4.46 2.09 3.10
C PRO A 113 2.95 2.28 2.83
N GLY A 114 2.15 1.21 2.57
CA GLY A 114 0.70 1.31 2.39
C GLY A 114 0.20 1.03 0.96
N GLY A 115 1.10 0.72 0.03
CA GLY A 115 0.74 0.42 -1.36
C GLY A 115 -0.20 -0.79 -1.48
N LYS A 116 0.16 -1.93 -0.86
CA LYS A 116 -0.67 -3.13 -0.84
C LYS A 116 -1.97 -2.92 -0.04
N SER A 117 -1.92 -2.19 1.10
CA SER A 117 -3.12 -1.84 1.89
C SER A 117 -4.15 -1.08 1.07
N THR A 118 -3.76 0.03 0.45
CA THR A 118 -4.68 0.87 -0.35
C THR A 118 -5.14 0.15 -1.62
N CYS A 119 -4.29 -0.68 -2.21
CA CYS A 119 -4.61 -1.54 -3.35
C CYS A 119 -5.65 -2.61 -2.96
N SER A 120 -5.44 -3.26 -1.83
CA SER A 120 -6.36 -4.26 -1.26
C SER A 120 -7.71 -3.65 -0.97
N TYR A 121 -7.74 -2.51 -0.26
CA TYR A 121 -8.99 -1.85 0.10
C TYR A 121 -9.81 -1.44 -1.14
N ALA A 122 -9.16 -0.96 -2.19
CA ALA A 122 -9.82 -0.64 -3.45
C ALA A 122 -10.43 -1.86 -4.17
N ALA A 123 -10.00 -3.07 -3.83
CA ALA A 123 -10.51 -4.33 -4.38
C ALA A 123 -11.56 -5.00 -3.47
N LEU A 124 -11.68 -4.60 -2.21
CA LEU A 124 -12.64 -5.17 -1.27
C LEU A 124 -14.08 -4.75 -1.59
N PRO A 125 -15.07 -5.61 -1.34
CA PRO A 125 -16.49 -5.26 -1.37
C PRO A 125 -16.83 -4.13 -0.38
N ALA A 126 -17.74 -3.25 -0.77
CA ALA A 126 -18.23 -2.17 0.09
C ALA A 126 -18.73 -2.71 1.44
N GLY A 127 -18.44 -1.98 2.52
CA GLY A 127 -18.74 -2.41 3.89
C GLY A 127 -17.66 -3.27 4.55
N SER A 128 -16.57 -3.57 3.83
CA SER A 128 -15.39 -4.22 4.42
C SER A 128 -14.60 -3.24 5.29
N MET A 129 -13.79 -3.79 6.18
CA MET A 129 -12.86 -3.05 7.03
C MET A 129 -11.44 -3.60 6.90
N LEU A 130 -10.46 -2.72 6.79
CA LEU A 130 -9.05 -3.07 6.72
C LEU A 130 -8.30 -2.61 7.97
N PHE A 131 -7.52 -3.50 8.55
CA PHE A 131 -6.45 -3.16 9.51
C PHE A 131 -5.13 -3.16 8.74
N SER A 132 -4.38 -2.05 8.84
CA SER A 132 -3.06 -1.91 8.25
C SER A 132 -2.04 -1.74 9.36
N ASN A 133 -1.14 -2.71 9.52
CA ASN A 133 -0.20 -2.78 10.62
C ASN A 133 1.25 -2.68 10.15
N GLU A 134 2.09 -2.06 10.97
CA GLU A 134 3.54 -2.03 10.77
C GLU A 134 4.24 -2.00 12.15
N PRO A 135 5.11 -2.96 12.48
CA PRO A 135 5.74 -3.00 13.80
C PRO A 135 6.79 -1.90 14.02
N ILE A 136 7.46 -1.42 12.96
CA ILE A 136 8.50 -0.41 13.05
C ILE A 136 7.89 0.99 13.08
N ARG A 137 8.02 1.71 14.20
CA ARG A 137 7.38 3.01 14.45
C ARG A 137 7.56 4.03 13.33
N GLN A 138 8.78 4.18 12.82
CA GLN A 138 9.06 5.14 11.74
C GLN A 138 8.32 4.77 10.45
N ARG A 139 8.29 3.49 10.10
CA ARG A 139 7.58 2.97 8.94
C ARG A 139 6.06 3.05 9.15
N ALA A 140 5.58 2.80 10.37
CA ALA A 140 4.16 2.94 10.70
C ALA A 140 3.64 4.38 10.55
N ASN A 141 4.48 5.38 10.84
CA ASN A 141 4.14 6.79 10.58
C ASN A 141 3.99 7.08 9.08
N ILE A 142 4.86 6.51 8.23
CA ILE A 142 4.76 6.62 6.77
C ILE A 142 3.49 5.94 6.26
N LEU A 143 3.21 4.74 6.76
CA LEU A 143 1.97 4.03 6.48
C LEU A 143 0.75 4.89 6.81
N ASN A 144 0.73 5.44 8.03
CA ASN A 144 -0.37 6.27 8.50
C ASN A 144 -0.60 7.50 7.62
N GLU A 145 0.47 8.20 7.24
CA GLU A 145 0.40 9.33 6.29
C GLU A 145 -0.25 8.91 4.96
N ASN A 146 0.20 7.81 4.38
CA ASN A 146 -0.30 7.34 3.08
C ASN A 146 -1.77 6.87 3.16
N ILE A 147 -2.18 6.24 4.25
CA ILE A 147 -3.58 5.85 4.48
C ILE A 147 -4.46 7.09 4.67
N LEU A 148 -4.01 8.09 5.44
CA LEU A 148 -4.74 9.35 5.62
C LEU A 148 -4.86 10.13 4.30
N LYS A 149 -3.83 10.12 3.45
CA LYS A 149 -3.88 10.67 2.09
C LYS A 149 -4.84 9.90 1.18
N PHE A 150 -4.91 8.58 1.30
CA PHE A 150 -5.87 7.77 0.56
C PHE A 150 -7.31 8.15 0.89
N GLY A 151 -7.60 8.47 2.17
CA GLY A 151 -8.76 9.23 2.59
C GLY A 151 -10.03 8.42 2.86
N VAL A 152 -9.99 7.10 2.88
CA VAL A 152 -11.16 6.26 3.24
C VAL A 152 -11.25 6.07 4.76
N PRO A 153 -12.47 6.06 5.36
CA PRO A 153 -12.63 6.01 6.80
C PRO A 153 -12.47 4.61 7.41
N ASP A 154 -12.71 3.56 6.63
CA ASP A 154 -12.79 2.18 7.13
C ASP A 154 -11.43 1.46 7.15
N ILE A 155 -10.34 2.22 7.32
CA ILE A 155 -8.99 1.68 7.53
C ILE A 155 -8.50 2.07 8.92
N VAL A 156 -8.10 1.07 9.70
CA VAL A 156 -7.46 1.23 11.02
C VAL A 156 -5.97 1.03 10.88
N VAL A 157 -5.17 2.03 11.23
CA VAL A 157 -3.71 1.92 11.19
C VAL A 157 -3.17 1.62 12.58
N THR A 158 -2.33 0.59 12.67
CA THR A 158 -1.78 0.10 13.95
C THR A 158 -0.26 -0.08 13.89
N ASN A 159 0.38 -0.06 15.08
CA ASN A 159 1.82 -0.24 15.21
C ASN A 159 2.11 -1.32 16.27
N ASN A 160 2.08 -2.60 15.85
CA ASN A 160 2.15 -3.75 16.73
C ASN A 160 2.97 -4.88 16.09
N TYR A 161 3.52 -5.76 16.91
CA TYR A 161 4.04 -7.04 16.44
C TYR A 161 2.89 -8.03 16.20
N ALA A 162 3.12 -9.07 15.39
CA ALA A 162 2.13 -10.10 15.07
C ALA A 162 1.51 -10.73 16.32
N ARG A 163 2.32 -11.05 17.32
CA ARG A 163 1.91 -11.65 18.61
C ARG A 163 0.94 -10.78 19.42
N ASP A 164 1.00 -9.45 19.25
CA ASP A 164 0.16 -8.52 20.03
C ASP A 164 -1.31 -8.64 19.62
N TYR A 165 -1.57 -9.02 18.36
CA TYR A 165 -2.92 -9.26 17.86
C TYR A 165 -3.64 -10.42 18.56
N GLN A 166 -2.93 -11.44 19.02
CA GLN A 166 -3.54 -12.53 19.79
C GLN A 166 -4.19 -12.03 21.09
N GLN A 167 -3.65 -10.96 21.67
CA GLN A 167 -4.20 -10.36 22.89
C GLN A 167 -5.45 -9.52 22.60
N SER A 168 -5.62 -9.02 21.38
CA SER A 168 -6.78 -8.22 20.98
C SER A 168 -8.04 -9.02 20.76
N ARG A 169 -7.94 -10.33 20.56
CA ARG A 169 -9.03 -11.25 20.19
C ARG A 169 -9.70 -10.91 18.85
N LEU A 170 -9.13 -10.01 18.06
CA LEU A 170 -9.60 -9.74 16.71
C LEU A 170 -9.40 -10.97 15.82
N GLN A 171 -10.42 -11.24 15.01
CA GLN A 171 -10.41 -12.30 14.01
C GLN A 171 -10.59 -11.70 12.63
N PHE A 172 -9.84 -12.20 11.66
CA PHE A 172 -9.82 -11.72 10.29
C PHE A 172 -10.26 -12.81 9.32
N ASP A 173 -11.01 -12.43 8.31
CA ASP A 173 -11.42 -13.33 7.21
C ASP A 173 -10.28 -13.49 6.20
N VAL A 174 -9.47 -12.44 6.03
CA VAL A 174 -8.26 -12.43 5.18
C VAL A 174 -7.11 -11.78 5.94
N ILE A 175 -5.93 -12.39 5.87
CA ILE A 175 -4.68 -11.79 6.33
C ILE A 175 -3.70 -11.76 5.16
N LEU A 176 -3.18 -10.58 4.85
CA LEU A 176 -2.04 -10.36 3.96
C LEU A 176 -0.78 -10.25 4.79
N THR A 177 0.23 -11.04 4.44
CA THR A 177 1.57 -10.98 5.04
C THR A 177 2.61 -10.73 3.96
N ASP A 178 2.88 -9.44 3.69
CA ASP A 178 4.02 -9.02 2.87
C ASP A 178 5.25 -8.99 3.78
N VAL A 179 5.78 -10.18 4.06
CA VAL A 179 6.75 -10.37 5.14
C VAL A 179 8.12 -9.75 4.84
N PRO A 180 8.87 -9.30 5.88
CA PRO A 180 10.26 -8.90 5.71
C PRO A 180 11.07 -10.03 5.04
N CYS A 181 11.84 -9.71 4.02
CA CYS A 181 12.59 -10.69 3.23
C CYS A 181 14.01 -10.20 2.91
N SER A 182 14.80 -11.03 2.27
CA SER A 182 16.18 -10.72 1.87
C SER A 182 16.29 -9.58 0.85
N GLY A 183 15.17 -9.21 0.18
CA GLY A 183 15.07 -8.01 -0.64
C GLY A 183 15.68 -8.13 -2.03
N GLU A 184 15.80 -9.32 -2.59
CA GLU A 184 16.40 -9.57 -3.92
C GLU A 184 15.71 -8.77 -5.05
N GLY A 185 14.39 -8.54 -4.95
CA GLY A 185 13.63 -7.69 -5.89
C GLY A 185 13.90 -6.18 -5.73
N MET A 186 14.72 -5.78 -4.75
CA MET A 186 15.13 -4.40 -4.58
C MET A 186 16.47 -4.06 -5.26
N PHE A 187 17.20 -5.04 -5.76
CA PHE A 187 18.56 -4.87 -6.28
C PHE A 187 18.67 -3.81 -7.39
N ARG A 188 17.66 -3.66 -8.24
CA ARG A 188 17.65 -2.60 -9.27
C ARG A 188 17.41 -1.19 -8.70
N LYS A 189 16.80 -1.08 -7.53
CA LYS A 189 16.38 0.20 -6.91
C LYS A 189 17.33 0.68 -5.84
N ASP A 190 17.96 -0.26 -5.16
CA ASP A 190 18.78 0.02 -3.96
C ASP A 190 20.06 -0.82 -3.99
N ALA A 191 21.17 -0.16 -4.25
CA ALA A 191 22.49 -0.81 -4.21
C ALA A 191 22.83 -1.34 -2.81
N GLY A 192 22.31 -0.72 -1.75
CA GLY A 192 22.50 -1.18 -0.38
C GLY A 192 21.85 -2.55 -0.14
N ALA A 193 20.76 -2.88 -0.86
CA ALA A 193 20.16 -4.21 -0.77
C ALA A 193 21.09 -5.32 -1.30
N ILE A 194 21.94 -5.01 -2.29
CA ILE A 194 22.95 -5.93 -2.80
C ILE A 194 24.06 -6.16 -1.76
N ASP A 195 24.54 -5.07 -1.13
CA ASP A 195 25.62 -5.12 -0.13
C ASP A 195 25.18 -5.86 1.16
N ASP A 196 23.91 -5.70 1.50
CA ASP A 196 23.27 -6.32 2.67
C ASP A 196 22.91 -7.80 2.46
N TRP A 197 22.85 -8.28 1.23
CA TRP A 197 22.41 -9.64 0.91
C TRP A 197 23.49 -10.67 1.26
N SER A 198 23.06 -11.80 1.83
CA SER A 198 23.88 -12.98 2.07
C SER A 198 23.00 -14.22 2.22
N VAL A 199 23.56 -15.41 2.02
CA VAL A 199 22.86 -16.69 2.29
C VAL A 199 22.36 -16.74 3.74
N LYS A 200 23.16 -16.28 4.69
CA LYS A 200 22.77 -16.21 6.10
C LYS A 200 21.52 -15.32 6.31
N LYS A 201 21.47 -14.17 5.63
CA LYS A 201 20.31 -13.26 5.69
C LYS A 201 19.05 -13.92 5.12
N VAL A 202 19.16 -14.66 4.01
CA VAL A 202 18.05 -15.45 3.46
C VAL A 202 17.50 -16.43 4.49
N GLU A 203 18.38 -17.20 5.16
CA GLU A 203 17.98 -18.15 6.20
C GLU A 203 17.35 -17.48 7.43
N GLU A 204 17.90 -16.34 7.85
CA GLU A 204 17.36 -15.53 8.96
C GLU A 204 15.97 -14.98 8.61
N CYS A 205 15.79 -14.46 7.39
CA CYS A 205 14.51 -14.00 6.90
C CYS A 205 13.48 -15.13 6.82
N ALA A 206 13.84 -16.27 6.25
CA ALA A 206 12.94 -17.43 6.15
C ALA A 206 12.43 -17.89 7.53
N ARG A 207 13.29 -17.90 8.55
CA ARG A 207 12.89 -18.23 9.93
C ARG A 207 11.96 -17.16 10.53
N LEU A 208 12.30 -15.89 10.38
CA LEU A 208 11.49 -14.78 10.87
C LEU A 208 10.09 -14.76 10.24
N GLN A 209 10.01 -15.06 8.95
CA GLN A 209 8.73 -15.16 8.22
C GLN A 209 7.84 -16.26 8.81
N ARG A 210 8.39 -17.42 9.12
CA ARG A 210 7.65 -18.50 9.81
C ARG A 210 7.19 -18.11 11.21
N GLU A 211 8.01 -17.37 11.96
CA GLU A 211 7.59 -16.81 13.26
C GLU A 211 6.41 -15.85 13.12
N ILE A 212 6.50 -14.87 12.22
CA ILE A 212 5.45 -13.88 11.97
C ILE A 212 4.13 -14.57 11.60
N VAL A 213 4.18 -15.53 10.67
CA VAL A 213 2.97 -16.25 10.25
C VAL A 213 2.41 -17.11 11.39
N ARG A 214 3.27 -17.81 12.15
CA ARG A 214 2.82 -18.60 13.31
C ARG A 214 2.14 -17.73 14.35
N ASP A 215 2.70 -16.56 14.64
CA ASP A 215 2.17 -15.64 15.63
C ASP A 215 0.80 -15.07 15.23
N ILE A 216 0.60 -14.78 13.93
CA ILE A 216 -0.69 -14.21 13.48
C ILE A 216 -1.73 -15.29 13.14
N TRP A 217 -1.32 -16.54 12.94
CA TRP A 217 -2.21 -17.63 12.52
C TRP A 217 -3.47 -17.82 13.37
N PRO A 218 -3.43 -17.71 14.72
CA PRO A 218 -4.62 -17.79 15.55
C PRO A 218 -5.66 -16.69 15.27
N CYS A 219 -5.23 -15.55 14.69
CA CYS A 219 -6.12 -14.43 14.35
C CYS A 219 -6.81 -14.61 12.98
N LEU A 220 -6.39 -15.59 12.18
CA LEU A 220 -7.09 -15.97 10.96
C LEU A 220 -8.24 -16.92 11.31
N LYS A 221 -9.46 -16.58 10.87
CA LYS A 221 -10.66 -17.41 11.09
C LYS A 221 -10.49 -18.80 10.45
N PRO A 222 -11.15 -19.85 10.96
CA PRO A 222 -11.31 -21.11 10.22
C PRO A 222 -11.94 -20.84 8.83
N GLY A 223 -11.41 -21.47 7.77
CA GLY A 223 -11.79 -21.18 6.38
C GLY A 223 -11.33 -19.83 5.84
N GLY A 224 -10.65 -19.02 6.64
CA GLY A 224 -10.07 -17.74 6.24
C GLY A 224 -8.89 -17.90 5.29
N VAL A 225 -8.51 -16.80 4.62
CA VAL A 225 -7.48 -16.80 3.58
C VAL A 225 -6.24 -16.07 4.05
N LEU A 226 -5.08 -16.72 3.95
CA LEU A 226 -3.76 -16.09 4.05
C LEU A 226 -3.26 -15.76 2.65
N ILE A 227 -2.86 -14.52 2.41
CA ILE A 227 -2.11 -14.10 1.24
C ILE A 227 -0.68 -13.86 1.71
N TYR A 228 0.24 -14.73 1.32
CA TYR A 228 1.66 -14.62 1.64
C TYR A 228 2.41 -14.01 0.48
N SER A 229 3.24 -13.00 0.71
CA SER A 229 4.08 -12.38 -0.33
C SER A 229 5.45 -11.98 0.18
N THR A 230 6.41 -11.98 -0.75
CA THR A 230 7.78 -11.47 -0.58
C THR A 230 8.21 -10.72 -1.84
N CYS A 231 9.24 -9.90 -1.73
CA CYS A 231 9.94 -9.33 -2.88
C CYS A 231 11.28 -10.03 -3.15
N THR A 232 11.34 -11.35 -3.04
CA THR A 232 12.56 -12.14 -3.26
C THR A 232 12.31 -13.29 -4.22
N PHE A 233 13.41 -13.89 -4.74
CA PHE A 233 13.32 -14.94 -5.77
C PHE A 233 13.68 -16.32 -5.24
N ASN A 234 14.39 -16.45 -4.10
CA ASN A 234 14.84 -17.73 -3.59
C ASN A 234 13.69 -18.62 -3.10
N ALA A 235 13.87 -19.93 -3.14
CA ALA A 235 12.86 -20.90 -2.72
C ALA A 235 12.73 -20.98 -1.19
N HIS A 236 13.80 -20.69 -0.44
CA HIS A 236 13.79 -20.80 1.03
C HIS A 236 12.77 -19.88 1.71
N GLU A 237 12.68 -18.65 1.21
CA GLU A 237 11.71 -17.66 1.69
C GLU A 237 10.33 -17.81 1.05
N ASN A 238 10.24 -18.50 -0.08
CA ASN A 238 9.07 -18.63 -0.93
C ASN A 238 8.41 -20.01 -0.80
N GLU A 239 8.67 -20.93 -1.73
CA GLU A 239 7.99 -22.22 -1.79
C GLU A 239 8.15 -23.05 -0.52
N GLU A 240 9.36 -23.10 0.06
CA GLU A 240 9.60 -23.84 1.30
C GLU A 240 8.79 -23.29 2.48
N ASN A 241 8.62 -21.97 2.54
CA ASN A 241 7.82 -21.35 3.58
C ASN A 241 6.32 -21.60 3.40
N VAL A 242 5.80 -21.49 2.18
CA VAL A 242 4.37 -21.75 1.95
C VAL A 242 4.03 -23.24 2.06
N ALA A 243 4.95 -24.14 1.68
CA ALA A 243 4.81 -25.57 1.94
C ALA A 243 4.80 -25.89 3.44
N TRP A 244 5.68 -25.21 4.21
CA TRP A 244 5.67 -25.29 5.67
C TRP A 244 4.34 -24.80 6.27
N ILE A 245 3.80 -23.65 5.79
CA ILE A 245 2.50 -23.11 6.24
C ILE A 245 1.38 -24.14 5.97
N ALA A 246 1.31 -24.67 4.76
CA ALA A 246 0.31 -25.65 4.38
C ALA A 246 0.34 -26.87 5.29
N LYS A 247 1.54 -27.43 5.51
CA LYS A 247 1.75 -28.67 6.26
C LYS A 247 1.60 -28.49 7.77
N GLU A 248 2.30 -27.52 8.35
CA GLU A 248 2.46 -27.39 9.80
C GLU A 248 1.33 -26.57 10.46
N LEU A 249 0.72 -25.64 9.71
CA LEU A 249 -0.36 -24.80 10.22
C LEU A 249 -1.75 -25.24 9.73
N GLY A 250 -1.82 -26.19 8.79
CA GLY A 250 -3.07 -26.74 8.28
C GLY A 250 -3.79 -25.79 7.33
N ALA A 251 -3.31 -25.74 6.09
CA ALA A 251 -3.92 -24.93 5.03
C ALA A 251 -3.81 -25.62 3.66
N ASP A 252 -4.75 -25.32 2.78
CA ASP A 252 -4.74 -25.74 1.38
C ASP A 252 -4.44 -24.54 0.49
N PHE A 253 -3.69 -24.76 -0.59
CA PHE A 253 -3.45 -23.74 -1.60
C PHE A 253 -4.74 -23.40 -2.37
N ILE A 254 -4.91 -22.13 -2.70
CA ILE A 254 -5.96 -21.63 -3.58
C ILE A 254 -5.31 -21.20 -4.90
N GLU A 255 -5.73 -21.81 -5.98
CA GLU A 255 -5.32 -21.37 -7.31
C GLU A 255 -6.12 -20.12 -7.74
N ILE A 256 -5.40 -19.09 -8.19
CA ILE A 256 -5.96 -17.83 -8.69
C ILE A 256 -5.85 -17.82 -10.21
N PRO A 257 -6.94 -17.63 -10.94
CA PRO A 257 -6.90 -17.58 -12.40
C PRO A 257 -5.98 -16.45 -12.90
N THR A 258 -5.14 -16.76 -13.87
CA THR A 258 -4.26 -15.77 -14.52
C THR A 258 -4.33 -15.92 -16.03
N GLU A 259 -4.11 -14.83 -16.77
CA GLU A 259 -4.02 -14.87 -18.22
C GLU A 259 -2.59 -15.18 -18.64
N LYS A 260 -2.43 -16.04 -19.65
CA LYS A 260 -1.09 -16.38 -20.21
C LYS A 260 -0.31 -15.16 -20.66
N ALA A 261 -1.00 -14.13 -21.17
CA ALA A 261 -0.41 -12.87 -21.61
C ALA A 261 0.28 -12.08 -20.50
N TRP A 262 -0.04 -12.36 -19.23
CA TRP A 262 0.61 -11.69 -18.09
C TRP A 262 2.02 -12.20 -17.84
N ASN A 263 2.39 -13.35 -18.42
CA ASN A 263 3.70 -14.00 -18.25
C ASN A 263 4.12 -14.22 -16.79
N ILE A 264 3.15 -14.43 -15.90
CA ILE A 264 3.41 -14.77 -14.49
C ILE A 264 3.94 -16.21 -14.45
N THR A 265 5.05 -16.39 -13.75
CA THR A 265 5.69 -17.70 -13.60
C THR A 265 5.09 -18.42 -12.38
N GLY A 266 4.86 -19.72 -12.49
CA GLY A 266 4.46 -20.58 -11.37
C GLY A 266 5.62 -20.92 -10.44
N SER A 267 5.46 -22.00 -9.67
CA SER A 267 6.52 -22.54 -8.83
C SER A 267 7.76 -22.96 -9.65
N LEU A 268 8.95 -22.80 -9.07
CA LEU A 268 10.22 -23.22 -9.65
C LEU A 268 10.75 -24.54 -9.03
N VAL A 269 10.13 -25.02 -7.95
CA VAL A 269 10.59 -26.23 -7.24
C VAL A 269 9.54 -27.33 -7.18
N ASP A 270 8.26 -26.98 -7.06
CA ASP A 270 7.15 -27.91 -6.86
C ASP A 270 5.94 -27.50 -7.71
N GLU A 271 4.87 -28.31 -7.72
CA GLU A 271 3.62 -28.02 -8.44
C GLU A 271 2.63 -27.17 -7.63
N TYR A 272 3.11 -26.36 -6.67
CA TYR A 272 2.23 -25.46 -5.92
C TYR A 272 1.71 -24.31 -6.78
N PRO A 273 0.43 -23.93 -6.63
CA PRO A 273 -0.14 -22.77 -7.34
C PRO A 273 0.35 -21.47 -6.66
N VAL A 274 1.51 -21.01 -7.07
CA VAL A 274 2.15 -19.77 -6.62
C VAL A 274 2.41 -18.86 -7.80
N TYR A 275 2.68 -17.58 -7.53
CA TYR A 275 2.79 -16.54 -8.54
C TYR A 275 4.11 -15.80 -8.38
N ARG A 276 4.98 -15.91 -9.38
CA ARG A 276 6.28 -15.24 -9.45
C ARG A 276 6.32 -14.22 -10.56
N PHE A 277 6.60 -13.00 -10.19
CA PHE A 277 6.86 -11.90 -11.10
C PHE A 277 8.37 -11.75 -11.24
N ILE A 278 8.92 -12.26 -12.32
CA ILE A 278 10.36 -12.29 -12.57
C ILE A 278 10.69 -11.24 -13.62
N PRO A 279 11.57 -10.23 -13.32
CA PRO A 279 12.07 -9.29 -14.32
C PRO A 279 12.57 -10.00 -15.59
N GLY A 280 12.27 -9.44 -16.76
CA GLY A 280 12.57 -10.07 -18.06
C GLY A 280 11.52 -11.09 -18.54
N ARG A 281 10.62 -11.55 -17.66
CA ARG A 281 9.45 -12.35 -18.05
C ARG A 281 8.15 -11.58 -17.81
N THR A 282 7.96 -11.06 -16.63
CA THR A 282 6.81 -10.21 -16.27
C THR A 282 7.32 -8.78 -16.06
N ARG A 283 6.59 -7.80 -16.59
CA ARG A 283 6.95 -6.40 -16.42
C ARG A 283 6.76 -5.97 -14.97
N GLY A 284 7.84 -5.86 -14.21
CA GLY A 284 7.86 -5.52 -12.79
C GLY A 284 9.25 -5.71 -12.18
N GLU A 285 9.31 -5.56 -10.84
CA GLU A 285 10.57 -5.60 -10.08
C GLU A 285 10.84 -6.92 -9.36
N GLY A 286 9.84 -7.71 -9.23
CA GLY A 286 9.91 -8.97 -8.51
C GLY A 286 8.91 -9.05 -7.36
N LEU A 287 8.13 -10.12 -7.40
CA LEU A 287 7.20 -10.48 -6.36
C LEU A 287 7.04 -12.01 -6.36
N PHE A 288 6.91 -12.57 -5.19
CA PHE A 288 6.33 -13.88 -4.97
C PHE A 288 5.01 -13.73 -4.22
N MET A 289 4.00 -14.49 -4.61
CA MET A 289 2.72 -14.54 -3.90
C MET A 289 2.17 -15.96 -3.89
N ALA A 290 1.63 -16.38 -2.74
CA ALA A 290 0.86 -17.60 -2.59
C ALA A 290 -0.41 -17.30 -1.79
N VAL A 291 -1.48 -18.05 -2.09
CA VAL A 291 -2.79 -17.89 -1.45
C VAL A 291 -3.18 -19.21 -0.82
N LEU A 292 -3.46 -19.19 0.48
CA LEU A 292 -3.74 -20.39 1.24
C LEU A 292 -5.05 -20.21 2.04
N ARG A 293 -5.84 -21.27 2.13
CA ARG A 293 -7.06 -21.34 2.95
C ARG A 293 -6.78 -22.15 4.20
N LYS A 294 -6.95 -21.56 5.37
CA LYS A 294 -6.87 -22.24 6.67
C LYS A 294 -7.93 -23.30 6.77
N HIS A 295 -7.58 -24.50 7.25
CA HIS A 295 -8.51 -25.57 7.50
C HIS A 295 -9.61 -25.17 8.49
N GLY A 296 -10.78 -25.79 8.36
CA GLY A 296 -11.97 -25.52 9.15
C GLY A 296 -13.05 -24.82 8.34
N GLU A 297 -14.26 -24.85 8.85
CA GLU A 297 -15.43 -24.25 8.21
C GLU A 297 -15.63 -22.81 8.68
N ALA A 298 -15.89 -21.92 7.73
CA ALA A 298 -16.31 -20.55 8.05
C ALA A 298 -17.71 -20.58 8.68
N GLU A 299 -17.89 -19.79 9.75
CA GLU A 299 -19.24 -19.65 10.36
C GLU A 299 -20.21 -19.05 9.35
N GLU A 300 -21.31 -19.75 9.10
CA GLU A 300 -22.41 -19.22 8.31
C GLU A 300 -23.18 -18.18 9.13
N MET A 301 -23.33 -16.99 8.59
CA MET A 301 -24.08 -15.92 9.21
C MET A 301 -24.80 -15.06 8.17
N SER A 302 -25.93 -14.48 8.57
CA SER A 302 -26.65 -13.52 7.73
C SER A 302 -25.78 -12.32 7.38
N GLU A 303 -26.07 -11.68 6.25
CA GLU A 303 -25.33 -10.47 5.81
C GLU A 303 -25.40 -9.35 6.85
N GLU A 304 -26.58 -9.13 7.45
CA GLU A 304 -26.76 -8.13 8.52
C GLU A 304 -25.87 -8.40 9.75
N LYS A 305 -25.84 -9.67 10.23
CA LYS A 305 -24.98 -10.05 11.35
C LYS A 305 -23.50 -9.85 11.01
N ARG A 306 -23.10 -10.20 9.78
CA ARG A 306 -21.73 -10.01 9.27
C ARG A 306 -21.32 -8.54 9.23
N LEU A 307 -22.12 -7.68 8.62
CA LEU A 307 -21.85 -6.24 8.54
C LEU A 307 -21.74 -5.62 9.94
N LYS A 308 -22.63 -6.05 10.85
CA LYS A 308 -22.56 -5.62 12.25
C LYS A 308 -21.25 -6.08 12.90
N GLU A 309 -20.84 -7.33 12.72
CA GLU A 309 -19.57 -7.85 13.26
C GLU A 309 -18.39 -7.09 12.71
N ILE A 310 -18.32 -6.85 11.37
CA ILE A 310 -17.23 -6.12 10.73
C ILE A 310 -17.08 -4.70 11.31
N LYS A 311 -18.20 -3.98 11.45
CA LYS A 311 -18.21 -2.59 11.93
C LYS A 311 -18.08 -2.46 13.44
N THR A 312 -18.46 -3.47 14.19
CA THR A 312 -18.36 -3.44 15.66
C THR A 312 -16.95 -3.81 16.07
N ILE A 313 -16.13 -2.80 16.28
CA ILE A 313 -14.82 -2.97 16.92
C ILE A 313 -15.03 -2.72 18.42
N ASN A 314 -14.72 -3.73 19.23
CA ASN A 314 -14.78 -3.57 20.66
C ASN A 314 -13.63 -2.62 21.10
N GLU A 315 -13.97 -1.51 21.75
CA GLU A 315 -12.97 -0.56 22.27
C GLU A 315 -11.92 -1.23 23.17
N LYS A 316 -12.31 -2.31 23.90
CA LYS A 316 -11.37 -3.07 24.72
C LYS A 316 -10.32 -3.79 23.90
N ASP A 317 -10.68 -4.25 22.69
CA ASP A 317 -9.74 -4.91 21.78
C ASP A 317 -8.81 -3.89 21.12
N LEU A 318 -9.31 -2.72 20.74
CA LEU A 318 -8.47 -1.61 20.28
C LEU A 318 -7.50 -1.10 21.36
N LYS A 319 -7.90 -1.07 22.63
CA LYS A 319 -7.01 -0.66 23.74
C LYS A 319 -5.81 -1.58 23.96
N ARG A 320 -5.84 -2.79 23.41
CA ARG A 320 -4.73 -3.75 23.43
C ARG A 320 -3.76 -3.57 22.29
N LEU A 321 -4.15 -2.78 21.28
CA LEU A 321 -3.32 -2.42 20.13
C LEU A 321 -2.94 -0.95 20.20
N HIS A 322 -1.74 -0.65 19.75
CA HIS A 322 -1.32 0.73 19.55
C HIS A 322 -1.89 1.21 18.20
N VAL A 323 -3.04 1.90 18.27
CA VAL A 323 -3.74 2.47 17.11
C VAL A 323 -3.17 3.85 16.82
N LEU A 324 -2.81 4.11 15.55
CA LEU A 324 -2.34 5.42 15.09
C LEU A 324 -3.49 6.26 14.54
N SER A 325 -4.39 5.64 13.78
CA SER A 325 -5.59 6.29 13.26
C SER A 325 -6.70 5.28 12.95
N HIS A 326 -7.93 5.78 12.94
CA HIS A 326 -9.10 5.08 12.42
C HIS A 326 -9.94 6.14 11.70
N GLY A 327 -9.82 6.20 10.36
CA GLY A 327 -10.35 7.31 9.58
C GLY A 327 -9.61 8.64 9.83
N PRO A 328 -10.26 9.78 9.50
CA PRO A 328 -9.67 11.10 9.71
C PRO A 328 -9.44 11.40 11.19
N LEU A 329 -8.33 12.08 11.49
CA LEU A 329 -7.98 12.45 12.86
C LEU A 329 -8.87 13.59 13.40
N PRO A 330 -9.08 13.67 14.72
CA PRO A 330 -9.89 14.72 15.34
C PRO A 330 -9.22 16.08 15.25
N ASP A 331 -10.05 17.14 15.28
CA ASP A 331 -9.58 18.51 15.33
C ASP A 331 -8.76 18.80 16.59
N THR A 332 -7.72 19.62 16.46
CA THR A 332 -6.93 20.08 17.60
C THR A 332 -7.54 21.36 18.18
N ILE A 333 -7.81 21.37 19.48
CA ILE A 333 -8.33 22.55 20.15
C ILE A 333 -7.19 23.47 20.59
N LYS A 334 -7.14 24.70 20.07
CA LYS A 334 -6.20 25.75 20.50
C LYS A 334 -6.98 26.95 21.08
N GLY A 335 -6.99 27.05 22.40
CA GLY A 335 -7.84 28.02 23.12
C GLY A 335 -9.31 27.70 22.89
N LYS A 336 -10.04 28.65 22.24
CA LYS A 336 -11.47 28.49 21.89
C LYS A 336 -11.69 28.06 20.43
N GLN A 337 -10.62 27.87 19.67
CA GLN A 337 -10.71 27.55 18.24
C GLN A 337 -10.36 26.09 17.98
N ALA A 338 -11.26 25.38 17.26
CA ALA A 338 -10.95 24.08 16.66
C ALA A 338 -10.13 24.30 15.39
N ILE A 339 -9.01 23.63 15.28
CA ILE A 339 -8.14 23.60 14.11
C ILE A 339 -8.35 22.22 13.45
N PRO A 340 -8.90 22.16 12.24
CA PRO A 340 -9.14 20.90 11.57
C PRO A 340 -7.81 20.20 11.25
N ASP A 341 -7.81 18.88 11.42
CA ASP A 341 -6.67 18.06 11.02
C ASP A 341 -6.60 17.95 9.49
N GLN A 342 -5.40 17.87 8.95
CA GLN A 342 -5.15 17.73 7.50
C GLN A 342 -5.87 16.52 6.89
N SER A 343 -5.94 15.41 7.61
CA SER A 343 -6.62 14.19 7.16
C SER A 343 -8.11 14.39 6.88
N LYS A 344 -8.76 15.35 7.56
CA LYS A 344 -10.16 15.71 7.30
C LYS A 344 -10.32 16.29 5.89
N ALA A 345 -9.40 17.17 5.44
CA ALA A 345 -9.44 17.72 4.09
C ALA A 345 -9.33 16.65 2.99
N LEU A 346 -8.59 15.58 3.29
CA LEU A 346 -8.30 14.50 2.34
C LEU A 346 -9.29 13.34 2.42
N SER A 347 -10.18 13.32 3.42
CA SER A 347 -11.15 12.25 3.63
C SER A 347 -12.34 12.36 2.69
N VAL A 348 -12.71 11.25 2.06
CA VAL A 348 -13.90 11.14 1.21
C VAL A 348 -15.22 11.14 2.01
N ALA A 349 -15.13 10.95 3.34
CA ALA A 349 -16.29 10.91 4.23
C ALA A 349 -16.46 12.20 5.04
N ALA A 350 -15.55 13.19 4.93
CA ALA A 350 -15.65 14.42 5.70
C ALA A 350 -16.61 15.39 5.07
N ASP A 351 -17.44 16.03 5.91
CA ASP A 351 -18.21 17.21 5.52
C ASP A 351 -17.27 18.42 5.50
N LEU A 352 -17.03 18.96 4.29
CA LEU A 352 -16.17 20.12 4.04
C LEU A 352 -16.95 21.38 3.67
N GLU A 353 -18.27 21.32 3.57
CA GLU A 353 -19.13 22.46 3.14
C GLU A 353 -19.07 23.65 4.11
N ASN A 354 -18.78 23.37 5.38
CA ASN A 354 -18.64 24.39 6.43
C ASN A 354 -17.35 25.22 6.34
N TYR A 355 -16.43 24.88 5.43
CA TYR A 355 -15.19 25.63 5.23
C TYR A 355 -15.27 26.40 3.91
N PRO A 356 -14.99 27.72 3.91
CA PRO A 356 -14.88 28.47 2.64
C PRO A 356 -13.79 27.86 1.76
N HIS A 357 -14.14 27.56 0.51
CA HIS A 357 -13.21 27.00 -0.47
C HIS A 357 -12.45 28.14 -1.16
N VAL A 358 -11.13 28.03 -1.23
CA VAL A 358 -10.25 28.98 -1.90
C VAL A 358 -9.39 28.22 -2.90
N SER A 359 -9.57 28.54 -4.18
CA SER A 359 -8.77 27.96 -5.25
C SER A 359 -7.34 28.49 -5.20
N VAL A 360 -6.38 27.60 -5.41
CA VAL A 360 -4.95 27.92 -5.47
C VAL A 360 -4.36 27.44 -6.79
N ASP A 361 -3.38 28.19 -7.30
CA ASP A 361 -2.60 27.78 -8.46
C ASP A 361 -1.48 26.78 -8.09
N LEU A 362 -0.73 26.31 -9.08
CA LEU A 362 0.35 25.33 -8.86
C LEU A 362 1.45 25.86 -7.94
N GLN A 363 1.82 27.14 -8.08
CA GLN A 363 2.89 27.74 -7.26
C GLN A 363 2.45 27.85 -5.81
N GLN A 364 1.22 28.31 -5.57
CA GLN A 364 0.62 28.39 -4.24
C GLN A 364 0.45 26.98 -3.62
N ALA A 365 0.05 25.99 -4.42
CA ALA A 365 -0.07 24.61 -3.97
C ALA A 365 1.27 24.03 -3.53
N ILE A 366 2.33 24.22 -4.32
CA ILE A 366 3.68 23.79 -3.98
C ILE A 366 4.20 24.52 -2.72
N ALA A 367 4.01 25.83 -2.62
CA ALA A 367 4.39 26.62 -1.44
C ALA A 367 3.64 26.09 -0.19
N TYR A 368 2.34 25.80 -0.32
CA TYR A 368 1.56 25.17 0.75
C TYR A 368 2.14 23.82 1.18
N LEU A 369 2.44 22.93 0.25
CA LEU A 369 3.02 21.61 0.52
C LEU A 369 4.44 21.66 1.12
N ARG A 370 5.13 22.79 0.92
CA ARG A 370 6.43 23.10 1.55
C ARG A 370 6.31 23.77 2.91
N THR A 371 5.07 23.96 3.40
CA THR A 371 4.75 24.67 4.66
C THR A 371 5.20 26.15 4.65
N GLU A 372 5.29 26.76 3.49
CA GLU A 372 5.56 28.18 3.31
C GLU A 372 4.30 29.02 3.51
N ALA A 373 4.48 30.30 3.81
CA ALA A 373 3.37 31.23 3.85
C ALA A 373 2.82 31.47 2.43
N ILE A 374 1.51 31.48 2.31
CA ILE A 374 0.84 31.77 1.03
C ILE A 374 0.01 33.06 1.14
N THR A 375 -0.08 33.78 0.03
CA THR A 375 -1.00 34.91 -0.11
C THR A 375 -2.20 34.45 -0.91
N LEU A 376 -3.39 34.66 -0.33
CA LEU A 376 -4.66 34.38 -1.00
C LEU A 376 -5.19 35.64 -1.67
N THR A 377 -6.21 35.47 -2.51
CA THR A 377 -6.90 36.61 -3.13
C THR A 377 -7.55 37.52 -2.08
N SER A 378 -7.70 38.81 -2.40
CA SER A 378 -8.19 39.81 -1.44
C SER A 378 -9.62 39.57 -0.99
N ASP A 379 -10.41 38.84 -1.75
CA ASP A 379 -11.79 38.45 -1.50
C ASP A 379 -11.92 37.17 -0.69
N ALA A 380 -10.79 36.43 -0.46
CA ALA A 380 -10.80 35.21 0.31
C ALA A 380 -11.25 35.47 1.76
N PRO A 381 -12.24 34.70 2.29
CA PRO A 381 -12.74 34.88 3.67
C PRO A 381 -11.63 34.72 4.72
N ARG A 382 -11.69 35.55 5.78
CA ARG A 382 -10.81 35.40 6.96
C ARG A 382 -11.20 34.19 7.80
N GLY A 383 -10.23 33.57 8.47
CA GLY A 383 -10.43 32.39 9.30
C GLY A 383 -9.89 31.12 8.67
N ILE A 384 -10.43 29.97 9.06
CA ILE A 384 -10.05 28.69 8.48
C ILE A 384 -10.71 28.56 7.10
N VAL A 385 -9.90 28.29 6.09
CA VAL A 385 -10.33 28.06 4.71
C VAL A 385 -9.79 26.71 4.22
N LEU A 386 -10.51 26.07 3.32
CA LEU A 386 -10.09 24.88 2.60
C LEU A 386 -9.45 25.33 1.28
N LEU A 387 -8.18 25.01 1.11
CA LEU A 387 -7.48 25.22 -0.15
C LEU A 387 -7.85 24.10 -1.13
N VAL A 388 -8.16 24.50 -2.35
CA VAL A 388 -8.59 23.60 -3.43
C VAL A 388 -7.67 23.79 -4.63
N TYR A 389 -7.03 22.70 -5.08
CA TYR A 389 -6.23 22.69 -6.29
C TYR A 389 -6.93 21.87 -7.38
N ARG A 390 -7.23 22.50 -8.51
CA ARG A 390 -7.92 21.87 -9.66
C ARG A 390 -9.18 21.06 -9.26
N GLY A 391 -10.01 21.62 -8.37
CA GLY A 391 -11.26 21.01 -7.92
C GLY A 391 -11.14 20.00 -6.77
N PHE A 392 -9.93 19.61 -6.36
CA PHE A 392 -9.72 18.67 -5.26
C PHE A 392 -9.18 19.36 -4.00
N PRO A 393 -9.68 19.00 -2.80
CA PRO A 393 -9.15 19.51 -1.54
C PRO A 393 -7.66 19.24 -1.38
N LEU A 394 -6.90 20.29 -1.02
CA LEU A 394 -5.46 20.20 -0.77
C LEU A 394 -5.14 20.20 0.73
N GLY A 395 -5.88 21.01 1.49
CA GLY A 395 -5.70 21.13 2.95
C GLY A 395 -6.22 22.43 3.49
N PHE A 396 -5.96 22.68 4.77
CA PHE A 396 -6.47 23.86 5.47
C PHE A 396 -5.40 24.93 5.66
N ALA A 397 -5.84 26.20 5.59
CA ALA A 397 -5.04 27.36 5.96
C ALA A 397 -5.86 28.30 6.84
N LYS A 398 -5.19 29.12 7.67
CA LYS A 398 -5.84 30.19 8.42
C LYS A 398 -5.54 31.54 7.75
N ASN A 399 -6.52 32.06 7.02
CA ASN A 399 -6.42 33.35 6.36
C ASN A 399 -6.51 34.52 7.37
N LEU A 400 -5.48 35.37 7.42
CA LEU A 400 -5.43 36.58 8.25
C LEU A 400 -5.75 37.84 7.46
N GLY A 401 -5.96 37.73 6.15
CA GLY A 401 -6.23 38.82 5.21
C GLY A 401 -5.02 39.22 4.38
N ASN A 402 -3.90 39.53 5.01
CA ASN A 402 -2.66 39.89 4.34
C ASN A 402 -1.73 38.69 4.06
N ARG A 403 -1.95 37.57 4.75
CA ARG A 403 -1.27 36.28 4.57
C ARG A 403 -2.15 35.16 5.10
N ALA A 404 -1.90 33.95 4.66
CA ALA A 404 -2.49 32.75 5.25
C ALA A 404 -1.44 31.92 5.99
N ASN A 405 -1.74 31.56 7.25
CA ASN A 405 -0.92 30.63 7.99
C ASN A 405 -1.19 29.23 7.47
N ASN A 406 -0.14 28.56 7.10
CA ASN A 406 -0.16 27.20 6.61
C ASN A 406 -0.46 26.22 7.73
N LEU A 407 -1.45 25.34 7.56
CA LEU A 407 -1.81 24.28 8.53
C LEU A 407 -1.37 22.89 8.07
N TYR A 408 -0.62 22.78 6.97
CA TYR A 408 -0.10 21.49 6.49
C TYR A 408 0.87 20.88 7.52
N PRO A 409 0.81 19.56 7.77
CA PRO A 409 1.65 18.91 8.76
C PRO A 409 3.15 19.04 8.41
N GLN A 410 3.96 19.49 9.37
CA GLN A 410 5.41 19.63 9.17
C GLN A 410 6.10 18.30 8.82
N ALA A 411 5.56 17.17 9.30
CA ALA A 411 6.07 15.85 8.98
C ALA A 411 5.87 15.47 7.50
N TRP A 412 4.84 16.00 6.85
CA TRP A 412 4.46 15.69 5.46
C TRP A 412 5.07 16.63 4.42
N LYS A 413 5.76 17.68 4.87
CA LYS A 413 6.26 18.73 3.99
C LYS A 413 7.25 18.22 2.95
N ILE A 414 7.20 18.78 1.76
CA ILE A 414 8.22 18.61 0.73
C ILE A 414 9.54 19.21 1.24
N LYS A 415 10.56 18.35 1.40
CA LYS A 415 11.86 18.73 1.95
C LYS A 415 12.84 19.22 0.88
N SER A 416 12.61 18.89 -0.40
CA SER A 416 13.49 19.31 -1.50
C SER A 416 13.50 20.81 -1.66
N SER A 417 14.70 21.39 -1.75
CA SER A 417 14.89 22.81 -2.03
C SER A 417 14.83 23.13 -3.53
N HIS A 418 15.07 22.14 -4.38
CA HIS A 418 15.07 22.31 -5.83
C HIS A 418 13.66 22.06 -6.37
N ILE A 419 13.01 23.14 -6.80
CA ILE A 419 11.71 23.07 -7.49
C ILE A 419 12.02 22.88 -8.98
N PRO A 420 11.54 21.82 -9.62
CA PRO A 420 11.75 21.60 -11.05
C PRO A 420 11.00 22.65 -11.87
N ASN A 421 11.61 23.06 -12.99
CA ASN A 421 10.97 24.00 -13.92
C ASN A 421 9.84 23.35 -14.74
N ASP A 422 9.80 22.03 -14.79
CA ASP A 422 8.85 21.27 -15.58
C ASP A 422 7.54 21.02 -14.84
N ASN A 423 6.45 20.97 -15.59
CA ASN A 423 5.16 20.57 -15.06
C ASN A 423 5.13 19.05 -14.83
N ASN A 424 5.22 18.65 -13.57
CA ASN A 424 5.25 17.24 -13.13
C ASN A 424 3.85 16.67 -12.86
N ILE A 425 2.81 17.35 -13.34
CA ILE A 425 1.42 16.92 -13.13
C ILE A 425 1.15 15.66 -13.95
N VAL A 426 0.65 14.63 -13.28
CA VAL A 426 0.36 13.32 -13.88
C VAL A 426 -1.06 13.25 -14.43
N ILE A 427 -2.02 13.88 -13.76
CA ILE A 427 -3.45 13.91 -14.15
C ILE A 427 -3.73 15.23 -14.90
N GLU A 428 -4.22 15.13 -16.14
CA GLU A 428 -4.55 16.29 -16.99
C GLU A 428 -6.01 16.70 -16.87
#